data_3c805b00e69e391a42c45a46ed607861
#
_entry.id   3c805b00e69e391a42c45a46ed607861
#
_cell.length_a   1.000
_cell.length_b   1.000
_cell.length_c   1.000
_cell.angle_alpha   90.00
_cell.angle_beta   90.00
_cell.angle_gamma   90.00
#
_symmetry.space_group_name_H-M   'P 1'
#
loop_
_entity.id
_entity.type
_entity.pdbx_description
1 polymer ?
#
loop_
_entity_poly.entity_id
_entity_poly.type
_entity_poly.pdbx_seq_one_letter_code
_entity_poly.pdbx_strand_id
1 'polypeptide(L)'
;MIPTIESNKDLTSLTTFGIPVRARWYAEYSSEKELLWLSRQEEFTSGNVLHIGGGSNLLFLHDYDGLVLRSAIRDIVRYDKSESVSYVIAGAGVKWTDFVDFCLQQNLAGAENLAGIPGEVGAAPVQNVGAYGVEAADIIAGITCFDTFTRSVVRIAPEDCAFAYRDSKFKNEWKGRYFVLKVAFRLVPGGMPQHLEYGPLKSLSERLGRMPSIREVAEEVISIRNSKLPDPAVIGSAGSFFKNPEIRKRYHQELEELSGIKIPCHTLPPDPESGVERVKLNAAWLIDQAGLKGTRIGGAQVYPQQPLVIVNTGNATAEDVEKLASLVERQVRRKFYIHLFREVNYIDTGIKVTVLGSGTSKGMPELGCLCDTCQSHDPRDHRLRASIILETMGMRILIDASPDFREQAMREGIEDVDAVLITHSHYDHVGGIDDLRPFCGQKHIPMFVREDVDHDLHARIDYCFYSKKYPGVPTFDMFVIPNQPFYFKGIKIMPVEVLHGTKPIYGYRIGNFAYITDAKHIPEEELEKLYGLDVLILNCLRERDHFAHLNLSEALEIIARLKPRQAYLTHFCHEIGRYEILKSKLPANVAPAYDGLSFLVE
;
A
#
# COMPACT_ATOMS: atom_id res chain seq x y z
N MET A 1 -32.04 -13.22 -9.70
CA MET A 1 -32.26 -11.98 -10.48
C MET A 1 -30.94 -11.64 -11.17
N ILE A 2 -30.99 -10.96 -12.33
CA ILE A 2 -29.75 -10.44 -12.94
C ILE A 2 -29.38 -9.17 -12.15
N PRO A 3 -28.19 -9.04 -11.58
CA PRO A 3 -27.79 -7.83 -10.86
C PRO A 3 -27.67 -6.65 -11.83
N THR A 4 -27.95 -5.45 -11.33
CA THR A 4 -27.84 -4.22 -12.11
C THR A 4 -26.44 -3.65 -11.93
N ILE A 5 -25.81 -3.24 -13.04
CA ILE A 5 -24.57 -2.45 -13.02
C ILE A 5 -24.97 -0.98 -13.20
N GLU A 6 -24.73 -0.20 -12.15
CA GLU A 6 -24.99 1.24 -12.17
C GLU A 6 -23.76 2.00 -12.66
N SER A 7 -23.94 2.97 -13.56
CA SER A 7 -22.86 3.86 -14.01
C SER A 7 -22.78 5.12 -13.17
N ASN A 8 -21.58 5.67 -13.01
CA ASN A 8 -21.31 6.93 -12.32
C ASN A 8 -21.93 6.99 -10.90
N LYS A 9 -21.72 5.93 -10.12
CA LYS A 9 -22.31 5.76 -8.77
C LYS A 9 -21.62 6.64 -7.76
N ASP A 10 -22.41 7.40 -6.99
CA ASP A 10 -21.94 8.08 -5.79
C ASP A 10 -21.68 7.06 -4.67
N LEU A 11 -20.43 7.01 -4.17
CA LEU A 11 -19.99 6.11 -3.10
C LEU A 11 -19.88 6.82 -1.74
N THR A 12 -20.18 8.11 -1.64
CA THR A 12 -19.99 8.91 -0.41
C THR A 12 -20.62 8.25 0.81
N SER A 13 -21.86 7.76 0.66
CA SER A 13 -22.58 7.05 1.73
C SER A 13 -22.19 5.59 1.93
N LEU A 14 -21.36 5.04 1.04
CA LEU A 14 -20.85 3.67 1.11
C LEU A 14 -19.48 3.60 1.82
N THR A 15 -18.95 4.73 2.28
CA THR A 15 -17.77 4.82 3.12
C THR A 15 -18.10 5.54 4.43
N THR A 16 -17.50 5.11 5.53
CA THR A 16 -17.70 5.77 6.82
C THR A 16 -16.93 7.09 6.94
N PHE A 17 -16.00 7.37 6.03
CA PHE A 17 -15.28 8.65 6.00
C PHE A 17 -16.13 9.80 5.46
N GLY A 18 -17.13 9.48 4.61
CA GLY A 18 -18.05 10.46 4.06
C GLY A 18 -17.40 11.52 3.16
N ILE A 19 -16.30 11.19 2.51
CA ILE A 19 -15.65 12.05 1.51
C ILE A 19 -16.32 11.80 0.16
N PRO A 20 -16.75 12.85 -0.57
CA PRO A 20 -17.37 12.70 -1.88
C PRO A 20 -16.45 11.96 -2.86
N VAL A 21 -16.98 10.89 -3.45
CA VAL A 21 -16.26 10.07 -4.45
C VAL A 21 -17.26 9.28 -5.29
N ARG A 22 -16.96 9.05 -6.54
CA ARG A 22 -17.77 8.28 -7.47
C ARG A 22 -17.03 7.07 -8.00
N ALA A 23 -17.77 6.03 -8.41
CA ALA A 23 -17.25 4.93 -9.20
C ALA A 23 -17.81 4.97 -10.60
N ARG A 24 -16.99 4.61 -11.58
CA ARG A 24 -17.44 4.49 -12.97
C ARG A 24 -18.58 3.48 -13.10
N TRP A 25 -18.44 2.33 -12.41
CA TRP A 25 -19.47 1.30 -12.32
C TRP A 25 -19.60 0.77 -10.89
N TYR A 26 -20.80 0.35 -10.54
CA TYR A 26 -21.12 -0.24 -9.25
C TYR A 26 -22.13 -1.36 -9.40
N ALA A 27 -21.95 -2.47 -8.67
CA ALA A 27 -22.96 -3.51 -8.56
C ALA A 27 -22.96 -4.17 -7.19
N GLU A 28 -24.15 -4.58 -6.73
CA GLU A 28 -24.32 -5.49 -5.60
C GLU A 28 -24.71 -6.88 -6.09
N TYR A 29 -24.30 -7.90 -5.36
CA TYR A 29 -24.68 -9.28 -5.61
C TYR A 29 -25.11 -9.97 -4.31
N SER A 30 -26.17 -10.80 -4.39
CA SER A 30 -26.75 -11.52 -3.26
C SER A 30 -26.48 -13.03 -3.30
N SER A 31 -25.80 -13.50 -4.31
CA SER A 31 -25.47 -14.92 -4.50
C SER A 31 -24.21 -15.14 -5.31
N GLU A 32 -23.61 -16.34 -5.16
CA GLU A 32 -22.48 -16.79 -5.96
C GLU A 32 -22.80 -16.81 -7.46
N LYS A 33 -24.05 -17.13 -7.83
CA LYS A 33 -24.50 -17.14 -9.24
C LYS A 33 -24.53 -15.72 -9.84
N GLU A 34 -24.94 -14.75 -9.06
CA GLU A 34 -24.95 -13.35 -9.49
C GLU A 34 -23.52 -12.82 -9.66
N LEU A 35 -22.61 -13.13 -8.74
CA LEU A 35 -21.20 -12.75 -8.88
C LEU A 35 -20.54 -13.44 -10.08
N LEU A 36 -20.85 -14.73 -10.32
CA LEU A 36 -20.39 -15.45 -11.52
C LEU A 36 -20.90 -14.80 -12.80
N TRP A 37 -22.13 -14.30 -12.80
CA TRP A 37 -22.68 -13.57 -13.95
C TRP A 37 -21.95 -12.23 -14.12
N LEU A 38 -21.77 -11.42 -13.05
CA LEU A 38 -21.04 -10.16 -13.08
C LEU A 38 -19.60 -10.35 -13.57
N SER A 39 -18.93 -11.43 -13.19
CA SER A 39 -17.55 -11.71 -13.58
C SER A 39 -17.33 -11.94 -15.08
N ARG A 40 -18.41 -12.05 -15.86
CA ARG A 40 -18.40 -12.24 -17.32
C ARG A 40 -18.74 -10.97 -18.09
N GLN A 41 -19.13 -9.90 -17.39
CA GLN A 41 -19.48 -8.63 -18.00
C GLN A 41 -18.21 -7.86 -18.40
N GLU A 42 -18.35 -6.96 -19.37
CA GLU A 42 -17.25 -6.15 -19.88
C GLU A 42 -16.64 -5.29 -18.76
N GLU A 43 -17.47 -4.68 -17.92
CA GLU A 43 -17.06 -3.84 -16.79
C GLU A 43 -16.18 -4.56 -15.78
N PHE A 44 -16.32 -5.89 -15.66
CA PHE A 44 -15.47 -6.73 -14.82
C PHE A 44 -14.19 -7.16 -15.53
N THR A 45 -14.25 -7.41 -16.84
CA THR A 45 -13.14 -8.03 -17.60
C THR A 45 -12.18 -7.01 -18.19
N SER A 46 -12.63 -5.79 -18.45
CA SER A 46 -11.87 -4.73 -19.12
C SER A 46 -11.27 -3.68 -18.16
N GLY A 47 -11.63 -3.69 -16.88
CA GLY A 47 -11.27 -2.63 -15.97
C GLY A 47 -10.75 -3.09 -14.61
N ASN A 48 -10.48 -2.11 -13.77
CA ASN A 48 -10.15 -2.33 -12.37
C ASN A 48 -11.39 -2.77 -11.60
N VAL A 49 -11.30 -3.86 -10.84
CA VAL A 49 -12.40 -4.34 -9.99
C VAL A 49 -12.02 -4.23 -8.52
N LEU A 50 -12.82 -3.52 -7.77
CA LEU A 50 -12.68 -3.35 -6.33
C LEU A 50 -13.84 -4.00 -5.59
N HIS A 51 -13.57 -4.98 -4.74
CA HIS A 51 -14.57 -5.57 -3.86
C HIS A 51 -14.51 -4.89 -2.49
N ILE A 52 -15.60 -4.25 -2.07
CA ILE A 52 -15.69 -3.55 -0.80
C ILE A 52 -16.69 -4.21 0.15
N GLY A 53 -16.48 -4.05 1.45
CA GLY A 53 -17.48 -4.30 2.48
C GLY A 53 -18.18 -2.99 2.90
N GLY A 54 -18.40 -2.81 4.19
CA GLY A 54 -19.06 -1.61 4.76
C GLY A 54 -18.27 -0.31 4.67
N GLY A 55 -17.18 -0.24 3.93
CA GLY A 55 -16.41 0.99 3.68
C GLY A 55 -15.79 1.65 4.92
N SER A 56 -15.65 0.91 6.03
CA SER A 56 -15.24 1.46 7.33
C SER A 56 -13.74 1.68 7.51
N ASN A 57 -12.92 1.27 6.52
CA ASN A 57 -11.47 1.43 6.55
C ASN A 57 -10.92 1.77 5.16
N LEU A 58 -11.62 2.61 4.41
CA LEU A 58 -11.26 3.01 3.05
C LEU A 58 -11.12 4.53 2.96
N LEU A 59 -10.10 4.97 2.23
CA LEU A 59 -9.93 6.35 1.76
C LEU A 59 -9.71 6.31 0.24
N PHE A 60 -10.68 6.78 -0.52
CA PHE A 60 -10.53 7.01 -1.95
C PHE A 60 -9.82 8.34 -2.18
N LEU A 61 -8.75 8.33 -2.93
CA LEU A 61 -7.99 9.55 -3.27
C LEU A 61 -8.64 10.32 -4.43
N HIS A 62 -9.25 9.60 -5.35
CA HIS A 62 -9.93 10.12 -6.54
C HIS A 62 -11.19 9.30 -6.84
N ASP A 63 -11.98 9.73 -7.80
CA ASP A 63 -13.05 8.91 -8.37
C ASP A 63 -12.46 7.58 -8.88
N TYR A 64 -13.19 6.49 -8.65
CA TYR A 64 -12.70 5.16 -8.99
C TYR A 64 -13.04 4.81 -10.46
N ASP A 65 -12.04 4.79 -11.31
CA ASP A 65 -12.20 4.38 -12.72
C ASP A 65 -12.20 2.85 -12.84
N GLY A 66 -13.33 2.25 -12.47
CA GLY A 66 -13.50 0.80 -12.47
C GLY A 66 -14.85 0.37 -11.91
N LEU A 67 -14.98 -0.93 -11.71
CA LEU A 67 -16.16 -1.56 -11.12
C LEU A 67 -15.98 -1.75 -9.61
N VAL A 68 -16.82 -1.12 -8.82
CA VAL A 68 -16.93 -1.38 -7.38
C VAL A 68 -18.03 -2.42 -7.15
N LEU A 69 -17.67 -3.52 -6.49
CA LEU A 69 -18.57 -4.61 -6.12
C LEU A 69 -18.78 -4.65 -4.61
N ARG A 70 -20.01 -4.95 -4.20
CA ARG A 70 -20.37 -5.16 -2.80
C ARG A 70 -21.20 -6.43 -2.62
N SER A 71 -20.91 -7.19 -1.57
CA SER A 71 -21.71 -8.36 -1.24
C SER A 71 -22.99 -7.99 -0.49
N ALA A 72 -24.12 -8.48 -0.97
CA ALA A 72 -25.40 -8.46 -0.26
C ALA A 72 -25.79 -9.86 0.27
N ILE A 73 -24.84 -10.77 0.42
CA ILE A 73 -25.06 -12.09 1.05
C ILE A 73 -25.14 -11.86 2.56
N ARG A 74 -26.35 -11.95 3.15
CA ARG A 74 -26.62 -11.57 4.55
C ARG A 74 -27.20 -12.71 5.40
N ASP A 75 -27.08 -13.94 4.95
CA ASP A 75 -27.50 -15.12 5.72
C ASP A 75 -26.52 -15.38 6.88
N ILE A 76 -27.08 -15.78 8.04
CA ILE A 76 -26.33 -16.31 9.18
C ILE A 76 -26.93 -17.66 9.53
N VAL A 77 -26.08 -18.69 9.55
CA VAL A 77 -26.49 -20.07 9.84
C VAL A 77 -25.63 -20.64 10.96
N ARG A 78 -26.27 -21.19 11.99
CA ARG A 78 -25.62 -21.91 13.08
C ARG A 78 -25.62 -23.38 12.81
N TYR A 79 -24.50 -24.04 13.10
CA TYR A 79 -24.34 -25.49 13.05
C TYR A 79 -23.59 -25.96 14.30
N ASP A 80 -24.27 -26.76 15.16
CA ASP A 80 -23.69 -27.29 16.37
C ASP A 80 -22.98 -28.62 16.07
N LYS A 81 -21.66 -28.64 16.29
CA LYS A 81 -20.85 -29.87 16.12
C LYS A 81 -20.86 -30.73 17.39
N SER A 82 -20.92 -30.08 18.55
CA SER A 82 -20.95 -30.72 19.87
C SER A 82 -21.49 -29.74 20.91
N GLU A 83 -21.63 -30.16 22.16
CA GLU A 83 -22.00 -29.30 23.28
C GLU A 83 -20.96 -28.19 23.54
N SER A 84 -19.70 -28.37 23.12
CA SER A 84 -18.59 -27.44 23.34
C SER A 84 -18.16 -26.68 22.08
N VAL A 85 -18.68 -26.98 20.89
CA VAL A 85 -18.28 -26.38 19.63
C VAL A 85 -19.47 -26.09 18.74
N SER A 86 -19.68 -24.85 18.40
CA SER A 86 -20.64 -24.39 17.41
C SER A 86 -19.94 -23.66 16.28
N TYR A 87 -20.38 -23.87 15.06
CA TYR A 87 -19.97 -23.08 13.91
C TYR A 87 -21.08 -22.10 13.53
N VAL A 88 -20.71 -20.84 13.29
CA VAL A 88 -21.59 -19.83 12.71
C VAL A 88 -21.03 -19.44 11.37
N ILE A 89 -21.80 -19.65 10.30
CA ILE A 89 -21.44 -19.27 8.94
C ILE A 89 -22.24 -18.02 8.60
N ALA A 90 -21.54 -16.91 8.34
CA ALA A 90 -22.14 -15.63 8.01
C ALA A 90 -21.72 -15.17 6.61
N GLY A 91 -22.68 -14.62 5.86
CA GLY A 91 -22.44 -14.01 4.56
C GLY A 91 -21.57 -12.75 4.65
N ALA A 92 -20.81 -12.47 3.60
CA ALA A 92 -19.86 -11.36 3.58
C ALA A 92 -20.51 -9.99 3.77
N GLY A 93 -21.76 -9.79 3.37
CA GLY A 93 -22.53 -8.55 3.54
C GLY A 93 -23.27 -8.44 4.87
N VAL A 94 -23.09 -9.38 5.81
CA VAL A 94 -23.62 -9.24 7.18
C VAL A 94 -22.82 -8.16 7.90
N LYS A 95 -23.51 -7.22 8.55
CA LYS A 95 -22.83 -6.25 9.41
C LYS A 95 -22.16 -7.00 10.57
N TRP A 96 -20.94 -6.58 10.90
CA TRP A 96 -20.20 -7.20 11.99
C TRP A 96 -20.93 -7.13 13.33
N THR A 97 -21.62 -6.00 13.59
CA THR A 97 -22.46 -5.84 14.78
C THR A 97 -23.60 -6.85 14.84
N ASP A 98 -24.29 -7.10 13.71
CA ASP A 98 -25.39 -8.05 13.63
C ASP A 98 -24.90 -9.50 13.86
N PHE A 99 -23.68 -9.81 13.38
CA PHE A 99 -23.02 -11.09 13.65
C PHE A 99 -22.72 -11.27 15.14
N VAL A 100 -22.12 -10.26 15.80
CA VAL A 100 -21.83 -10.32 17.23
C VAL A 100 -23.12 -10.42 18.05
N ASP A 101 -24.14 -9.62 17.72
CA ASP A 101 -25.45 -9.67 18.38
C ASP A 101 -26.11 -11.05 18.24
N PHE A 102 -26.02 -11.67 17.06
CA PHE A 102 -26.48 -13.03 16.86
C PHE A 102 -25.75 -14.00 17.79
N CYS A 103 -24.42 -13.92 17.91
CA CYS A 103 -23.63 -14.77 18.82
C CYS A 103 -24.07 -14.59 20.28
N LEU A 104 -24.26 -13.34 20.73
CA LEU A 104 -24.74 -13.04 22.09
C LEU A 104 -26.14 -13.57 22.36
N GLN A 105 -27.06 -13.44 21.39
CA GLN A 105 -28.43 -13.97 21.49
C GLN A 105 -28.46 -15.50 21.57
N GLN A 106 -27.55 -16.15 20.84
CA GLN A 106 -27.40 -17.62 20.83
C GLN A 106 -26.54 -18.16 21.97
N ASN A 107 -26.06 -17.29 22.89
CA ASN A 107 -25.16 -17.61 24.00
C ASN A 107 -23.88 -18.33 23.53
N LEU A 108 -23.23 -17.79 22.49
CA LEU A 108 -21.99 -18.29 21.88
C LEU A 108 -20.84 -17.35 22.26
N ALA A 109 -19.87 -17.86 23.02
CA ALA A 109 -18.68 -17.12 23.43
C ALA A 109 -17.59 -17.14 22.34
N GLY A 110 -16.79 -16.07 22.28
CA GLY A 110 -15.62 -15.89 21.41
C GLY A 110 -15.63 -14.60 20.58
N ALA A 111 -16.80 -13.97 20.37
CA ALA A 111 -16.91 -12.73 19.59
C ALA A 111 -17.17 -11.48 20.45
N GLU A 112 -17.39 -11.59 21.74
CA GLU A 112 -17.80 -10.51 22.66
C GLU A 112 -16.79 -9.36 22.74
N ASN A 113 -15.50 -9.64 22.70
CA ASN A 113 -14.42 -8.64 22.72
C ASN A 113 -14.35 -7.82 21.42
N LEU A 114 -14.95 -8.34 20.34
CA LEU A 114 -14.99 -7.70 19.02
C LEU A 114 -16.27 -6.89 18.80
N ALA A 115 -17.06 -6.67 19.85
CA ALA A 115 -18.32 -5.91 19.80
C ALA A 115 -18.09 -4.44 19.37
N GLY A 116 -19.04 -3.88 18.65
CA GLY A 116 -19.04 -2.48 18.22
C GLY A 116 -17.97 -2.13 17.17
N ILE A 117 -17.30 -3.08 16.54
CA ILE A 117 -16.43 -2.82 15.39
C ILE A 117 -17.30 -2.53 14.17
N PRO A 118 -17.10 -1.40 13.46
CA PRO A 118 -17.84 -1.10 12.24
C PRO A 118 -17.35 -1.97 11.08
N GLY A 119 -18.22 -2.20 10.09
CA GLY A 119 -17.88 -2.93 8.88
C GLY A 119 -18.74 -4.18 8.68
N GLU A 120 -18.32 -5.05 7.80
CA GLU A 120 -19.02 -6.28 7.40
C GLU A 120 -18.15 -7.52 7.58
N VAL A 121 -18.79 -8.67 7.75
CA VAL A 121 -18.15 -9.97 7.97
C VAL A 121 -17.11 -10.30 6.90
N GLY A 122 -17.38 -9.98 5.63
CA GLY A 122 -16.43 -10.23 4.53
C GLY A 122 -15.11 -9.48 4.64
N ALA A 123 -15.09 -8.36 5.37
CA ALA A 123 -13.87 -7.58 5.59
C ALA A 123 -13.05 -8.10 6.79
N ALA A 124 -13.63 -8.90 7.67
CA ALA A 124 -12.97 -9.36 8.89
C ALA A 124 -11.68 -10.15 8.62
N PRO A 125 -11.63 -11.15 7.70
CA PRO A 125 -10.40 -11.88 7.39
C PRO A 125 -9.39 -11.03 6.59
N VAL A 126 -9.83 -9.98 5.89
CA VAL A 126 -8.93 -9.19 5.03
C VAL A 126 -7.84 -8.50 5.84
N GLN A 127 -8.21 -7.85 6.93
CA GLN A 127 -7.26 -7.13 7.80
C GLN A 127 -7.15 -7.75 9.20
N ASN A 128 -7.63 -8.98 9.37
CA ASN A 128 -7.63 -9.65 10.67
C ASN A 128 -8.12 -8.70 11.77
N VAL A 129 -9.40 -8.27 11.66
CA VAL A 129 -9.96 -7.29 12.60
C VAL A 129 -9.81 -7.78 14.04
N GLY A 130 -9.46 -6.86 14.94
CA GLY A 130 -9.22 -7.24 16.32
C GLY A 130 -9.36 -6.08 17.30
N ALA A 131 -9.77 -6.39 18.50
CA ALA A 131 -9.90 -5.47 19.61
C ALA A 131 -9.82 -6.23 20.96
N TYR A 132 -9.39 -5.54 22.01
CA TYR A 132 -9.41 -6.03 23.38
C TYR A 132 -8.82 -7.44 23.59
N GLY A 133 -7.68 -7.69 22.93
CA GLY A 133 -6.92 -8.95 23.09
C GLY A 133 -7.40 -10.12 22.21
N VAL A 134 -8.42 -9.91 21.36
CA VAL A 134 -8.96 -10.93 20.43
C VAL A 134 -8.84 -10.44 19.00
N GLU A 135 -8.49 -11.32 18.08
CA GLU A 135 -8.48 -11.08 16.64
C GLU A 135 -9.47 -12.02 15.94
N ALA A 136 -9.93 -11.65 14.74
CA ALA A 136 -10.84 -12.48 13.96
C ALA A 136 -10.24 -13.87 13.66
N ALA A 137 -8.93 -13.94 13.46
CA ALA A 137 -8.19 -15.19 13.26
C ALA A 137 -8.41 -16.21 14.39
N ASP A 138 -8.62 -15.76 15.64
CA ASP A 138 -8.81 -16.64 16.80
C ASP A 138 -10.11 -17.44 16.70
N ILE A 139 -11.10 -16.92 15.96
CA ILE A 139 -12.42 -17.53 15.84
C ILE A 139 -12.77 -17.95 14.40
N ILE A 140 -12.01 -17.53 13.37
CA ILE A 140 -12.25 -17.96 11.98
C ILE A 140 -11.90 -19.45 11.84
N ALA A 141 -12.85 -20.23 11.28
CA ALA A 141 -12.71 -21.67 11.01
C ALA A 141 -12.61 -22.00 9.52
N GLY A 142 -12.92 -21.04 8.65
CA GLY A 142 -12.83 -21.23 7.21
C GLY A 142 -13.45 -20.07 6.45
N ILE A 143 -12.99 -19.85 5.23
CA ILE A 143 -13.42 -18.73 4.39
C ILE A 143 -13.82 -19.28 3.03
N THR A 144 -15.03 -18.92 2.59
CA THR A 144 -15.51 -19.22 1.24
C THR A 144 -15.30 -17.98 0.38
N CYS A 145 -14.55 -18.13 -0.71
CA CYS A 145 -14.20 -17.06 -1.62
C CYS A 145 -14.59 -17.37 -3.07
N PHE A 146 -14.79 -16.33 -3.85
CA PHE A 146 -14.80 -16.39 -5.30
C PHE A 146 -13.39 -16.09 -5.81
N ASP A 147 -12.78 -17.02 -6.54
CA ASP A 147 -11.51 -16.81 -7.24
C ASP A 147 -11.81 -16.14 -8.59
N THR A 148 -11.40 -14.89 -8.73
CA THR A 148 -11.61 -14.08 -9.95
C THR A 148 -10.88 -14.64 -11.16
N PHE A 149 -9.79 -15.39 -10.94
CA PHE A 149 -8.97 -15.99 -11.98
C PHE A 149 -9.65 -17.23 -12.60
N THR A 150 -10.05 -18.16 -11.74
CA THR A 150 -10.71 -19.40 -12.17
C THR A 150 -12.21 -19.24 -12.33
N ARG A 151 -12.79 -18.12 -11.87
CA ARG A 151 -14.24 -17.84 -11.82
C ARG A 151 -15.02 -18.95 -11.11
N SER A 152 -14.47 -19.44 -10.02
CA SER A 152 -15.04 -20.53 -9.23
C SER A 152 -15.03 -20.21 -7.75
N VAL A 153 -15.89 -20.92 -7.00
CA VAL A 153 -15.92 -20.80 -5.55
C VAL A 153 -14.90 -21.75 -4.96
N VAL A 154 -14.07 -21.22 -4.06
CA VAL A 154 -13.03 -21.96 -3.35
C VAL A 154 -13.21 -21.81 -1.84
N ARG A 155 -12.72 -22.80 -1.08
CA ARG A 155 -12.63 -22.73 0.38
C ARG A 155 -11.17 -22.59 0.77
N ILE A 156 -10.89 -21.63 1.65
CA ILE A 156 -9.56 -21.30 2.13
C ILE A 156 -9.53 -21.61 3.63
N ALA A 157 -8.50 -22.33 4.05
CA ALA A 157 -8.27 -22.63 5.46
C ALA A 157 -7.61 -21.42 6.15
N PRO A 158 -7.88 -21.18 7.46
CA PRO A 158 -7.27 -20.08 8.20
C PRO A 158 -5.74 -20.11 8.17
N GLU A 159 -5.14 -21.29 8.17
CA GLU A 159 -3.69 -21.53 8.13
C GLU A 159 -3.04 -21.00 6.85
N ASP A 160 -3.79 -20.98 5.75
CA ASP A 160 -3.31 -20.49 4.45
C ASP A 160 -3.31 -18.96 4.36
N CYS A 161 -4.04 -18.28 5.26
CA CYS A 161 -4.28 -16.83 5.20
C CYS A 161 -3.11 -15.99 5.69
N ALA A 162 -2.10 -16.57 6.35
CA ALA A 162 -0.98 -15.87 6.99
C ALA A 162 -1.45 -14.66 7.81
N PHE A 163 -2.42 -14.89 8.70
CA PHE A 163 -2.93 -13.83 9.58
C PHE A 163 -1.85 -13.26 10.47
N ALA A 164 -1.76 -11.93 10.51
CA ALA A 164 -0.89 -11.17 11.39
C ALA A 164 -1.62 -9.93 11.91
N TYR A 165 -0.96 -9.14 12.76
CA TYR A 165 -1.55 -7.92 13.31
C TYR A 165 -1.95 -6.93 12.20
N ARG A 166 -3.26 -6.77 11.98
CA ARG A 166 -3.86 -5.94 10.92
C ARG A 166 -3.38 -6.32 9.52
N ASP A 167 -3.14 -7.61 9.30
CA ASP A 167 -2.62 -8.11 8.04
C ASP A 167 -3.09 -9.53 7.70
N SER A 168 -3.10 -9.85 6.40
CA SER A 168 -3.36 -11.19 5.86
C SER A 168 -2.93 -11.26 4.39
N LYS A 169 -2.91 -12.46 3.81
CA LYS A 169 -2.71 -12.62 2.36
C LYS A 169 -3.79 -11.91 1.52
N PHE A 170 -5.02 -11.78 2.01
CA PHE A 170 -6.07 -11.02 1.31
C PHE A 170 -5.73 -9.54 1.13
N LYS A 171 -4.93 -8.97 2.02
CA LYS A 171 -4.48 -7.59 1.93
C LYS A 171 -3.26 -7.43 1.02
N ASN A 172 -2.51 -8.50 0.79
CA ASN A 172 -1.24 -8.54 0.07
C ASN A 172 -1.35 -9.36 -1.23
N GLU A 173 -0.77 -10.55 -1.27
CA GLU A 173 -0.63 -11.38 -2.47
C GLU A 173 -1.95 -11.82 -3.12
N TRP A 174 -3.04 -11.90 -2.33
CA TRP A 174 -4.36 -12.30 -2.79
C TRP A 174 -5.29 -11.13 -3.09
N LYS A 175 -4.81 -9.90 -2.95
CA LYS A 175 -5.60 -8.69 -3.22
C LYS A 175 -6.13 -8.69 -4.65
N GLY A 176 -7.45 -8.46 -4.80
CA GLY A 176 -8.13 -8.48 -6.10
C GLY A 176 -8.38 -9.87 -6.68
N ARG A 177 -7.77 -10.93 -6.14
CA ARG A 177 -7.99 -12.30 -6.60
C ARG A 177 -9.17 -12.99 -5.90
N TYR A 178 -9.20 -12.96 -4.56
CA TYR A 178 -10.23 -13.66 -3.80
C TYR A 178 -11.23 -12.66 -3.20
N PHE A 179 -12.50 -12.78 -3.62
CA PHE A 179 -13.61 -12.03 -3.03
C PHE A 179 -14.30 -12.91 -1.98
N VAL A 180 -14.30 -12.45 -0.74
CA VAL A 180 -14.92 -13.20 0.37
C VAL A 180 -16.44 -13.22 0.18
N LEU A 181 -17.04 -14.41 0.20
CA LEU A 181 -18.47 -14.64 0.10
C LEU A 181 -19.11 -14.97 1.45
N LYS A 182 -18.44 -15.84 2.24
CA LYS A 182 -18.89 -16.27 3.56
C LYS A 182 -17.68 -16.55 4.46
N VAL A 183 -17.88 -16.36 5.75
CA VAL A 183 -16.89 -16.72 6.77
C VAL A 183 -17.54 -17.66 7.78
N ALA A 184 -16.88 -18.75 8.09
CA ALA A 184 -17.25 -19.69 9.14
C ALA A 184 -16.46 -19.37 10.41
N PHE A 185 -17.14 -19.21 11.52
CA PHE A 185 -16.56 -18.91 12.83
C PHE A 185 -16.78 -20.11 13.77
N ARG A 186 -15.76 -20.43 14.57
CA ARG A 186 -15.82 -21.46 15.62
C ARG A 186 -16.02 -20.76 16.96
N LEU A 187 -17.13 -21.07 17.62
CA LEU A 187 -17.56 -20.43 18.87
C LEU A 187 -17.91 -21.50 19.92
N VAL A 188 -18.02 -21.09 21.18
CA VAL A 188 -18.24 -21.97 22.32
C VAL A 188 -19.66 -21.76 22.89
N PRO A 189 -20.58 -22.70 22.74
CA PRO A 189 -21.93 -22.63 23.35
C PRO A 189 -21.84 -22.55 24.87
N GLY A 190 -22.54 -21.60 25.49
CA GLY A 190 -22.52 -21.40 26.94
C GLY A 190 -21.14 -21.11 27.54
N GLY A 191 -20.19 -20.76 26.69
CA GLY A 191 -18.79 -20.49 27.11
C GLY A 191 -18.67 -19.27 28.01
N MET A 192 -17.59 -19.27 28.77
CA MET A 192 -17.20 -18.10 29.60
C MET A 192 -16.42 -17.11 28.73
N PRO A 193 -16.56 -15.78 28.99
CA PRO A 193 -15.77 -14.80 28.29
C PRO A 193 -14.28 -14.97 28.57
N GLN A 194 -13.47 -14.70 27.55
CA GLN A 194 -12.00 -14.82 27.59
C GLN A 194 -11.35 -13.43 27.51
N HIS A 195 -10.03 -13.35 27.73
CA HIS A 195 -9.25 -12.13 27.59
C HIS A 195 -9.75 -10.93 28.41
N LEU A 196 -10.24 -11.17 29.64
CA LEU A 196 -10.68 -10.14 30.58
C LEU A 196 -9.52 -9.36 31.22
N GLU A 197 -8.29 -9.88 31.14
CA GLU A 197 -7.07 -9.23 31.62
C GLU A 197 -6.65 -8.01 30.78
N TYR A 198 -7.28 -7.79 29.64
CA TYR A 198 -6.92 -6.71 28.73
C TYR A 198 -7.44 -5.35 29.22
N GLY A 199 -6.50 -4.49 29.64
CA GLY A 199 -6.72 -3.07 29.91
C GLY A 199 -7.99 -2.74 30.71
N PRO A 200 -8.95 -2.01 30.13
CA PRO A 200 -10.15 -1.58 30.82
C PRO A 200 -11.10 -2.70 31.26
N LEU A 201 -11.06 -3.87 30.59
CA LEU A 201 -11.92 -5.02 30.96
C LEU A 201 -11.50 -5.66 32.29
N LYS A 202 -10.23 -5.46 32.71
CA LYS A 202 -9.71 -6.03 33.95
C LYS A 202 -10.56 -5.63 35.18
N SER A 203 -11.04 -4.40 35.23
CA SER A 203 -11.84 -3.89 36.33
C SER A 203 -13.32 -4.36 36.31
N LEU A 204 -13.78 -4.95 35.20
CA LEU A 204 -15.20 -5.35 35.08
C LEU A 204 -15.57 -6.43 36.07
N SER A 205 -14.75 -7.49 36.21
CA SER A 205 -14.98 -8.57 37.18
C SER A 205 -14.92 -8.06 38.63
N GLU A 206 -14.00 -7.14 38.91
CA GLU A 206 -13.88 -6.50 40.25
C GLU A 206 -15.13 -5.66 40.57
N ARG A 207 -15.62 -4.87 39.64
CA ARG A 207 -16.82 -4.05 39.80
C ARG A 207 -18.10 -4.89 40.00
N LEU A 208 -18.18 -6.04 39.30
CA LEU A 208 -19.33 -6.94 39.40
C LEU A 208 -19.26 -7.88 40.62
N GLY A 209 -18.10 -8.09 41.20
CA GLY A 209 -17.85 -9.07 42.27
C GLY A 209 -18.05 -10.53 41.81
N ARG A 210 -18.09 -10.77 40.48
CA ARG A 210 -18.24 -12.09 39.85
C ARG A 210 -17.70 -12.08 38.42
N MET A 211 -17.59 -13.27 37.84
CA MET A 211 -17.30 -13.39 36.42
C MET A 211 -18.43 -12.75 35.57
N PRO A 212 -18.11 -11.83 34.65
CA PRO A 212 -19.09 -11.25 33.75
C PRO A 212 -19.63 -12.28 32.76
N SER A 213 -20.83 -12.09 32.26
CA SER A 213 -21.35 -12.79 31.09
C SER A 213 -20.75 -12.23 29.79
N ILE A 214 -20.83 -12.99 28.69
CA ILE A 214 -20.38 -12.51 27.36
C ILE A 214 -21.14 -11.25 26.93
N ARG A 215 -22.38 -11.09 27.34
CA ARG A 215 -23.18 -9.88 27.05
C ARG A 215 -22.64 -8.67 27.82
N GLU A 216 -22.34 -8.80 29.13
CA GLU A 216 -21.76 -7.73 29.93
C GLU A 216 -20.38 -7.30 29.41
N VAL A 217 -19.57 -8.25 28.91
CA VAL A 217 -18.29 -7.92 28.26
C VAL A 217 -18.54 -7.13 26.98
N ALA A 218 -19.45 -7.56 26.13
CA ALA A 218 -19.77 -6.84 24.88
C ALA A 218 -20.30 -5.41 25.15
N GLU A 219 -21.19 -5.24 26.13
CA GLU A 219 -21.72 -3.94 26.54
C GLU A 219 -20.60 -3.02 27.07
N GLU A 220 -19.69 -3.54 27.91
CA GLU A 220 -18.54 -2.79 28.40
C GLU A 220 -17.61 -2.37 27.24
N VAL A 221 -17.31 -3.28 26.32
CA VAL A 221 -16.51 -2.99 25.11
C VAL A 221 -17.15 -1.86 24.31
N ILE A 222 -18.45 -1.93 24.03
CA ILE A 222 -19.19 -0.89 23.30
C ILE A 222 -19.12 0.45 24.06
N SER A 223 -19.31 0.43 25.38
CA SER A 223 -19.24 1.63 26.24
C SER A 223 -17.85 2.30 26.15
N ILE A 224 -16.78 1.50 26.27
CA ILE A 224 -15.42 2.00 26.17
C ILE A 224 -15.15 2.58 24.77
N ARG A 225 -15.62 1.91 23.71
CA ARG A 225 -15.45 2.39 22.34
C ARG A 225 -16.16 3.71 22.12
N ASN A 226 -17.43 3.82 22.52
CA ASN A 226 -18.23 5.03 22.37
C ASN A 226 -17.67 6.22 23.15
N SER A 227 -16.97 5.98 24.26
CA SER A 227 -16.33 7.05 25.02
C SER A 227 -15.06 7.61 24.36
N LYS A 228 -14.44 6.88 23.41
CA LYS A 228 -13.15 7.23 22.81
C LYS A 228 -13.23 7.50 21.32
N LEU A 229 -14.05 6.74 20.60
CA LEU A 229 -14.09 6.79 19.12
C LEU A 229 -15.27 7.66 18.66
N PRO A 230 -15.12 8.37 17.54
CA PRO A 230 -16.23 9.08 16.95
C PRO A 230 -17.29 8.11 16.42
N ASP A 231 -18.54 8.49 16.52
CA ASP A 231 -19.61 7.79 15.78
C ASP A 231 -19.51 8.18 14.29
N PRO A 232 -19.23 7.22 13.38
CA PRO A 232 -19.11 7.53 11.96
C PRO A 232 -20.41 8.07 11.32
N ALA A 233 -21.57 7.87 11.95
CA ALA A 233 -22.84 8.44 11.51
C ALA A 233 -22.94 9.95 11.78
N VAL A 234 -22.14 10.46 12.73
CA VAL A 234 -22.14 11.87 13.16
C VAL A 234 -20.93 12.61 12.59
N ILE A 235 -19.75 11.99 12.65
CA ILE A 235 -18.51 12.57 12.14
C ILE A 235 -17.72 11.49 11.38
N GLY A 236 -17.50 11.73 10.09
CA GLY A 236 -16.88 10.76 9.21
C GLY A 236 -15.47 10.35 9.67
N SER A 237 -15.17 9.07 9.63
CA SER A 237 -13.84 8.53 9.91
C SER A 237 -13.67 7.12 9.33
N ALA A 238 -12.43 6.68 9.17
CA ALA A 238 -12.08 5.31 8.77
C ALA A 238 -11.52 4.49 9.96
N GLY A 239 -11.94 4.80 11.19
CA GLY A 239 -11.40 4.17 12.39
C GLY A 239 -9.98 4.64 12.73
N SER A 240 -9.16 3.74 13.27
CA SER A 240 -7.73 4.04 13.52
C SER A 240 -7.01 4.28 12.21
N PHE A 241 -6.36 5.45 12.09
CA PHE A 241 -5.69 5.82 10.85
C PHE A 241 -4.30 5.19 10.73
N PHE A 242 -3.63 4.99 11.87
CA PHE A 242 -2.28 4.40 11.95
C PHE A 242 -2.28 3.12 12.77
N LYS A 243 -1.39 2.19 12.43
CA LYS A 243 -1.09 1.00 13.25
C LYS A 243 -0.27 1.40 14.47
N ASN A 244 -0.42 0.65 15.55
CA ASN A 244 0.52 0.73 16.68
C ASN A 244 1.87 0.16 16.23
N PRO A 245 2.98 0.92 16.32
CA PRO A 245 4.30 0.44 15.88
C PRO A 245 4.79 -0.74 16.71
N GLU A 246 5.28 -1.78 16.03
CA GLU A 246 6.00 -2.89 16.66
C GLU A 246 7.50 -2.72 16.37
N ILE A 247 8.30 -2.60 17.42
CA ILE A 247 9.74 -2.36 17.32
C ILE A 247 10.52 -3.33 18.19
N ARG A 248 11.82 -3.47 17.94
CA ARG A 248 12.73 -4.25 18.80
C ARG A 248 12.81 -3.61 20.19
N LYS A 249 12.75 -4.42 21.22
CA LYS A 249 12.83 -3.95 22.62
C LYS A 249 14.10 -3.15 22.91
N ARG A 250 15.24 -3.58 22.35
CA ARG A 250 16.50 -2.85 22.46
C ARG A 250 16.39 -1.45 21.86
N TYR A 251 15.77 -1.31 20.70
CA TYR A 251 15.57 -0.02 20.04
C TYR A 251 14.67 0.90 20.87
N HIS A 252 13.63 0.37 21.50
CA HIS A 252 12.79 1.11 22.44
C HIS A 252 13.61 1.69 23.61
N GLN A 253 14.52 0.89 24.20
CA GLN A 253 15.40 1.33 25.28
C GLN A 253 16.35 2.45 24.82
N GLU A 254 16.97 2.30 23.63
CA GLU A 254 17.83 3.31 23.01
C GLU A 254 17.06 4.63 22.76
N LEU A 255 15.80 4.56 22.33
CA LEU A 255 14.95 5.75 22.15
C LEU A 255 14.63 6.46 23.48
N GLU A 256 14.33 5.71 24.55
CA GLU A 256 14.10 6.29 25.87
C GLU A 256 15.37 6.99 26.41
N GLU A 257 16.53 6.38 26.21
CA GLU A 257 17.82 6.98 26.61
C GLU A 257 18.13 8.25 25.82
N LEU A 258 17.94 8.23 24.50
CA LEU A 258 18.21 9.37 23.61
C LEU A 258 17.24 10.54 23.83
N SER A 259 15.95 10.23 23.99
CA SER A 259 14.91 11.26 24.12
C SER A 259 14.74 11.77 25.55
N GLY A 260 15.19 11.00 26.54
CA GLY A 260 14.91 11.25 27.97
C GLY A 260 13.43 11.08 28.33
N ILE A 261 12.61 10.51 27.43
CA ILE A 261 11.17 10.35 27.58
C ILE A 261 10.84 8.86 27.76
N LYS A 262 10.07 8.54 28.79
CA LYS A 262 9.50 7.20 28.98
C LYS A 262 8.39 6.97 27.93
N ILE A 263 8.59 5.99 27.04
CA ILE A 263 7.66 5.67 25.96
C ILE A 263 6.82 4.44 26.37
N PRO A 264 5.50 4.57 26.58
CA PRO A 264 4.65 3.45 26.97
C PRO A 264 4.64 2.35 25.90
N CYS A 265 4.85 1.12 26.32
CA CYS A 265 4.86 -0.03 25.43
C CYS A 265 4.20 -1.27 26.06
N HIS A 266 3.82 -2.23 25.21
CA HIS A 266 3.42 -3.57 25.60
C HIS A 266 4.45 -4.57 25.08
N THR A 267 4.91 -5.49 25.93
CA THR A 267 5.80 -6.57 25.51
C THR A 267 5.03 -7.55 24.61
N LEU A 268 5.63 -7.88 23.48
CA LEU A 268 5.14 -8.89 22.55
C LEU A 268 5.93 -10.20 22.74
N PRO A 269 5.39 -11.34 22.31
CA PRO A 269 6.18 -12.55 22.14
C PRO A 269 7.41 -12.26 21.26
N PRO A 270 8.55 -12.90 21.52
CA PRO A 270 9.71 -12.80 20.65
C PRO A 270 9.32 -13.17 19.21
N ASP A 271 10.02 -12.57 18.26
CA ASP A 271 9.83 -12.89 16.86
C ASP A 271 10.07 -14.39 16.62
N PRO A 272 9.15 -15.13 16.00
CA PRO A 272 9.23 -16.59 15.90
C PRO A 272 10.40 -17.08 15.04
N GLU A 273 10.87 -16.29 14.09
CA GLU A 273 11.96 -16.67 13.19
C GLU A 273 13.33 -16.27 13.75
N SER A 274 13.43 -15.03 14.26
CA SER A 274 14.71 -14.47 14.71
C SER A 274 14.94 -14.57 16.23
N GLY A 275 13.91 -14.88 17.03
CA GLY A 275 13.96 -14.86 18.48
C GLY A 275 14.12 -13.46 19.11
N VAL A 276 14.02 -12.39 18.32
CA VAL A 276 14.23 -11.02 18.77
C VAL A 276 13.07 -10.54 19.64
N GLU A 277 13.37 -10.01 20.83
CA GLU A 277 12.38 -9.39 21.71
C GLU A 277 11.78 -8.14 21.08
N ARG A 278 10.44 -8.03 21.08
CA ARG A 278 9.66 -6.93 20.49
C ARG A 278 8.74 -6.28 21.51
N VAL A 279 8.43 -5.02 21.25
CA VAL A 279 7.42 -4.25 22.00
C VAL A 279 6.49 -3.55 21.01
N LYS A 280 5.24 -3.35 21.42
CA LYS A 280 4.23 -2.58 20.68
C LYS A 280 4.04 -1.25 21.38
N LEU A 281 4.23 -0.15 20.65
CA LEU A 281 4.05 1.20 21.14
C LEU A 281 2.61 1.67 20.94
N ASN A 282 2.21 2.70 21.70
CA ASN A 282 0.91 3.32 21.54
C ASN A 282 1.01 4.51 20.57
N ALA A 283 0.53 4.34 19.33
CA ALA A 283 0.56 5.39 18.31
C ALA A 283 -0.25 6.64 18.71
N ALA A 284 -1.39 6.48 19.39
CA ALA A 284 -2.17 7.61 19.88
C ALA A 284 -1.37 8.46 20.88
N TRP A 285 -0.61 7.82 21.76
CA TRP A 285 0.27 8.49 22.70
C TRP A 285 1.40 9.25 21.98
N LEU A 286 2.02 8.63 20.97
CA LEU A 286 3.08 9.27 20.17
C LEU A 286 2.56 10.53 19.46
N ILE A 287 1.37 10.45 18.88
CA ILE A 287 0.72 11.58 18.17
C ILE A 287 0.35 12.69 19.15
N ASP A 288 -0.21 12.35 20.32
CA ASP A 288 -0.53 13.31 21.38
C ASP A 288 0.72 14.02 21.90
N GLN A 289 1.77 13.24 22.21
CA GLN A 289 3.05 13.81 22.65
C GLN A 289 3.78 14.62 21.57
N ALA A 290 3.51 14.35 20.28
CA ALA A 290 3.98 15.20 19.19
C ALA A 290 3.21 16.54 19.09
N GLY A 291 2.19 16.74 19.94
CA GLY A 291 1.40 17.99 19.97
C GLY A 291 0.39 18.09 18.84
N LEU A 292 -0.02 16.97 18.24
CA LEU A 292 -0.84 16.95 17.02
C LEU A 292 -2.34 16.74 17.29
N LYS A 293 -2.72 16.49 18.53
CA LYS A 293 -4.11 16.33 18.94
C LYS A 293 -4.93 17.57 18.57
N GLY A 294 -6.01 17.39 17.83
CA GLY A 294 -6.88 18.46 17.37
C GLY A 294 -6.34 19.25 16.17
N THR A 295 -5.14 18.95 15.66
CA THR A 295 -4.57 19.59 14.46
C THR A 295 -5.48 19.41 13.26
N ARG A 296 -5.65 20.47 12.45
CA ARG A 296 -6.53 20.49 11.26
C ARG A 296 -5.75 20.89 10.02
N ILE A 297 -6.11 20.26 8.89
CA ILE A 297 -5.77 20.71 7.54
C ILE A 297 -7.06 20.66 6.72
N GLY A 298 -7.51 21.80 6.20
CA GLY A 298 -8.79 21.88 5.53
C GLY A 298 -9.94 21.34 6.39
N GLY A 299 -10.68 20.37 5.88
CA GLY A 299 -11.76 19.69 6.59
C GLY A 299 -11.33 18.47 7.40
N ALA A 300 -10.07 18.03 7.30
CA ALA A 300 -9.53 16.90 8.06
C ALA A 300 -9.00 17.34 9.43
N GLN A 301 -9.24 16.53 10.48
CA GLN A 301 -8.76 16.80 11.83
C GLN A 301 -8.28 15.53 12.53
N VAL A 302 -7.13 15.62 13.25
CA VAL A 302 -6.75 14.63 14.26
C VAL A 302 -7.76 14.70 15.41
N TYR A 303 -8.47 13.59 15.65
CA TYR A 303 -9.60 13.61 16.58
C TYR A 303 -9.15 13.92 18.01
N PRO A 304 -9.73 14.94 18.67
CA PRO A 304 -9.25 15.38 19.98
C PRO A 304 -9.38 14.35 21.10
N GLN A 305 -10.35 13.42 21.03
CA GLN A 305 -10.53 12.39 22.06
C GLN A 305 -9.69 11.15 21.81
N GLN A 306 -9.32 10.88 20.54
CA GLN A 306 -8.48 9.75 20.16
C GLN A 306 -7.54 10.15 19.00
N PRO A 307 -6.30 10.57 19.28
CA PRO A 307 -5.37 11.08 18.26
C PRO A 307 -5.00 10.08 17.15
N LEU A 308 -5.30 8.81 17.36
CA LEU A 308 -5.10 7.76 16.35
C LEU A 308 -6.10 7.86 15.18
N VAL A 309 -7.18 8.63 15.36
CA VAL A 309 -8.26 8.76 14.38
C VAL A 309 -8.16 10.11 13.67
N ILE A 310 -8.26 10.11 12.36
CA ILE A 310 -8.48 11.29 11.54
C ILE A 310 -9.96 11.35 11.19
N VAL A 311 -10.58 12.50 11.39
CA VAL A 311 -12.01 12.72 11.13
C VAL A 311 -12.24 13.74 10.03
N ASN A 312 -13.36 13.57 9.32
CA ASN A 312 -13.93 14.55 8.39
C ASN A 312 -14.90 15.45 9.17
N THR A 313 -14.55 16.71 9.30
CA THR A 313 -15.38 17.70 10.02
C THR A 313 -16.55 18.27 9.19
N GLY A 314 -16.85 17.62 8.04
CA GLY A 314 -18.00 17.94 7.18
C GLY A 314 -17.63 18.31 5.75
N ASN A 315 -16.40 18.75 5.49
CA ASN A 315 -15.95 19.21 4.17
C ASN A 315 -14.49 18.80 3.85
N ALA A 316 -14.01 17.70 4.44
CA ALA A 316 -12.68 17.19 4.14
C ALA A 316 -12.60 16.67 2.71
N THR A 317 -11.49 16.97 2.05
CA THR A 317 -11.09 16.32 0.82
C THR A 317 -10.12 15.17 1.14
N ALA A 318 -9.94 14.24 0.20
CA ALA A 318 -8.93 13.19 0.33
C ALA A 318 -7.52 13.79 0.47
N GLU A 319 -7.25 14.90 -0.23
CA GLU A 319 -5.98 15.63 -0.15
C GLU A 319 -5.74 16.25 1.24
N ASP A 320 -6.78 16.78 1.90
CA ASP A 320 -6.68 17.29 3.26
C ASP A 320 -6.26 16.19 4.24
N VAL A 321 -6.88 15.00 4.08
CA VAL A 321 -6.58 13.83 4.91
C VAL A 321 -5.15 13.34 4.67
N GLU A 322 -4.72 13.29 3.41
CA GLU A 322 -3.38 12.88 3.02
C GLU A 322 -2.30 13.83 3.58
N LYS A 323 -2.50 15.14 3.42
CA LYS A 323 -1.60 16.15 3.97
C LYS A 323 -1.51 16.07 5.50
N LEU A 324 -2.65 15.83 6.16
CA LEU A 324 -2.69 15.71 7.62
C LEU A 324 -2.00 14.42 8.09
N ALA A 325 -2.24 13.29 7.43
CA ALA A 325 -1.60 12.02 7.73
C ALA A 325 -0.08 12.12 7.57
N SER A 326 0.39 12.69 6.46
CA SER A 326 1.80 12.94 6.21
C SER A 326 2.43 13.90 7.24
N LEU A 327 1.70 14.92 7.69
CA LEU A 327 2.16 15.80 8.78
C LEU A 327 2.35 15.01 10.08
N VAL A 328 1.39 14.14 10.42
CA VAL A 328 1.45 13.30 11.62
C VAL A 328 2.67 12.37 11.58
N GLU A 329 2.88 11.67 10.47
CA GLU A 329 4.04 10.79 10.25
C GLU A 329 5.36 11.53 10.43
N ARG A 330 5.51 12.69 9.78
CA ARG A 330 6.73 13.53 9.86
C ARG A 330 7.01 14.00 11.28
N GLN A 331 6.01 14.52 11.99
CA GLN A 331 6.23 15.08 13.33
C GLN A 331 6.54 13.99 14.36
N VAL A 332 5.87 12.84 14.29
CA VAL A 332 6.18 11.69 15.15
C VAL A 332 7.59 11.17 14.85
N ARG A 333 7.95 11.03 13.58
CA ARG A 333 9.29 10.62 13.16
C ARG A 333 10.36 11.61 13.62
N ARG A 334 10.12 12.91 13.47
CA ARG A 334 11.06 13.98 13.90
C ARG A 334 11.30 13.98 15.39
N LYS A 335 10.24 13.71 16.19
CA LYS A 335 10.33 13.78 17.67
C LYS A 335 10.82 12.48 18.29
N PHE A 336 10.39 11.32 17.77
CA PHE A 336 10.61 10.02 18.40
C PHE A 336 11.44 9.07 17.55
N TYR A 337 11.81 9.44 16.32
CA TYR A 337 12.48 8.56 15.35
C TYR A 337 11.66 7.30 15.02
N ILE A 338 10.34 7.33 15.23
CA ILE A 338 9.41 6.22 15.00
C ILE A 338 8.62 6.50 13.74
N HIS A 339 8.56 5.52 12.84
CA HIS A 339 7.71 5.56 11.67
C HIS A 339 6.31 5.02 12.00
N LEU A 340 5.26 5.78 11.65
CA LEU A 340 3.88 5.33 11.73
C LEU A 340 3.45 4.73 10.40
N PHE A 341 2.85 3.54 10.45
CA PHE A 341 2.27 2.89 9.27
C PHE A 341 0.76 3.12 9.25
N ARG A 342 0.23 3.47 8.09
CA ARG A 342 -1.21 3.68 7.89
C ARG A 342 -1.96 2.35 7.98
N GLU A 343 -3.07 2.32 8.72
CA GLU A 343 -3.98 1.17 8.79
C GLU A 343 -5.08 1.29 7.72
N VAL A 344 -5.51 2.51 7.41
CA VAL A 344 -6.52 2.82 6.39
C VAL A 344 -6.05 2.37 5.01
N ASN A 345 -6.95 1.69 4.28
CA ASN A 345 -6.66 1.27 2.92
C ASN A 345 -6.92 2.43 1.96
N TYR A 346 -5.88 2.86 1.30
CA TYR A 346 -5.94 3.84 0.23
C TYR A 346 -6.46 3.17 -1.04
N ILE A 347 -7.50 3.74 -1.61
CA ILE A 347 -8.02 3.34 -2.91
C ILE A 347 -7.64 4.44 -3.90
N ASP A 348 -6.72 4.07 -4.76
CA ASP A 348 -6.19 4.93 -5.79
C ASP A 348 -6.02 4.10 -7.06
N THR A 349 -6.53 4.59 -8.17
CA THR A 349 -6.30 4.02 -9.49
C THR A 349 -5.20 4.77 -10.23
N GLY A 350 -4.77 5.92 -9.69
CA GLY A 350 -3.73 6.77 -10.25
C GLY A 350 -2.34 6.39 -9.76
N ILE A 351 -1.36 6.64 -10.61
CA ILE A 351 0.07 6.57 -10.29
C ILE A 351 0.65 7.96 -10.52
N LYS A 352 1.06 8.65 -9.46
CA LYS A 352 1.82 9.87 -9.63
C LYS A 352 3.28 9.48 -9.88
N VAL A 353 3.81 9.94 -11.00
CA VAL A 353 5.20 9.72 -11.43
C VAL A 353 5.95 11.02 -11.32
N THR A 354 7.12 11.01 -10.67
CA THR A 354 8.05 12.14 -10.68
C THR A 354 9.40 11.69 -11.22
N VAL A 355 9.87 12.37 -12.25
CA VAL A 355 11.19 12.13 -12.85
C VAL A 355 12.24 12.81 -11.98
N LEU A 356 13.06 12.01 -11.30
CA LEU A 356 14.12 12.52 -10.42
C LEU A 356 15.37 12.90 -11.19
N GLY A 357 15.65 12.17 -12.27
CA GLY A 357 16.73 12.45 -13.18
C GLY A 357 16.41 11.91 -14.58
N SER A 358 16.83 12.62 -15.61
CA SER A 358 16.53 12.31 -17.01
C SER A 358 17.78 12.20 -17.90
N GLY A 359 18.96 12.33 -17.30
CA GLY A 359 20.25 12.25 -17.98
C GLY A 359 20.86 10.84 -17.98
N THR A 360 21.80 10.65 -18.89
CA THR A 360 22.63 9.43 -18.99
C THR A 360 23.68 9.37 -17.86
N SER A 361 24.50 8.34 -17.86
CA SER A 361 25.57 8.05 -16.87
C SER A 361 26.51 9.22 -16.57
N LYS A 362 26.72 10.13 -17.51
CA LYS A 362 27.57 11.31 -17.33
C LYS A 362 26.82 12.53 -16.77
N GLY A 363 25.50 12.52 -16.76
CA GLY A 363 24.65 13.66 -16.48
C GLY A 363 24.76 14.77 -17.55
N MET A 364 24.02 15.84 -17.35
CA MET A 364 24.08 17.05 -18.18
C MET A 364 23.99 18.29 -17.29
N PRO A 365 24.89 19.27 -17.42
CA PRO A 365 26.05 19.35 -18.30
C PRO A 365 27.07 18.22 -18.07
N GLU A 366 27.71 17.75 -19.15
CA GLU A 366 28.83 16.82 -19.02
C GLU A 366 30.10 17.56 -18.58
N LEU A 367 30.84 16.99 -17.65
CA LEU A 367 32.06 17.57 -17.09
C LEU A 367 33.06 17.95 -18.19
N GLY A 368 33.46 19.22 -18.19
CA GLY A 368 34.44 19.76 -19.16
C GLY A 368 33.88 20.01 -20.57
N CYS A 369 32.60 19.76 -20.83
CA CYS A 369 31.97 20.01 -22.12
C CYS A 369 31.51 21.48 -22.26
N LEU A 370 31.85 22.10 -23.40
CA LEU A 370 31.51 23.48 -23.71
C LEU A 370 30.53 23.61 -24.89
N CYS A 371 29.81 22.55 -25.21
CA CYS A 371 28.80 22.61 -26.29
C CYS A 371 27.58 23.44 -25.87
N ASP A 372 26.78 23.83 -26.85
CA ASP A 372 25.57 24.66 -26.65
C ASP A 372 24.59 24.09 -25.65
N THR A 373 24.44 22.74 -25.62
CA THR A 373 23.54 22.06 -24.68
C THR A 373 24.08 22.13 -23.25
N CYS A 374 25.39 21.89 -23.06
CA CYS A 374 26.02 21.94 -21.73
C CYS A 374 26.16 23.37 -21.19
N GLN A 375 26.12 24.39 -22.05
CA GLN A 375 26.14 25.80 -21.66
C GLN A 375 24.73 26.42 -21.58
N SER A 376 23.68 25.62 -21.74
CA SER A 376 22.30 26.10 -21.63
C SER A 376 21.99 26.58 -20.22
N HIS A 377 21.25 27.70 -20.13
CA HIS A 377 20.68 28.19 -18.86
C HIS A 377 19.26 27.70 -18.60
N ASP A 378 18.70 26.93 -19.50
CA ASP A 378 17.40 26.30 -19.29
C ASP A 378 17.56 25.14 -18.27
N PRO A 379 16.86 25.19 -17.13
CA PRO A 379 16.97 24.13 -16.12
C PRO A 379 16.57 22.75 -16.64
N ARG A 380 15.78 22.68 -17.73
CA ARG A 380 15.40 21.40 -18.35
C ARG A 380 16.53 20.75 -19.16
N ASP A 381 17.60 21.47 -19.43
CA ASP A 381 18.83 20.95 -20.03
C ASP A 381 19.87 20.50 -18.98
N HIS A 382 19.59 20.76 -17.69
CA HIS A 382 20.39 20.27 -16.57
C HIS A 382 19.73 18.99 -16.06
N ARG A 383 20.40 17.83 -16.25
CA ARG A 383 19.82 16.52 -16.06
C ARG A 383 20.71 15.65 -15.18
N LEU A 384 20.24 15.30 -14.01
CA LEU A 384 20.82 14.29 -13.13
C LEU A 384 20.63 12.90 -13.73
N ARG A 385 21.37 11.89 -13.25
CA ARG A 385 21.28 10.52 -13.75
C ARG A 385 19.87 9.95 -13.56
N ALA A 386 19.50 9.10 -14.52
CA ALA A 386 18.13 8.60 -14.66
C ALA A 386 17.61 7.88 -13.39
N SER A 387 16.48 8.33 -12.91
CA SER A 387 15.75 7.76 -11.78
C SER A 387 14.34 8.34 -11.75
N ILE A 388 13.37 7.60 -11.26
CA ILE A 388 11.99 8.06 -11.04
C ILE A 388 11.47 7.59 -9.69
N ILE A 389 10.50 8.32 -9.14
CA ILE A 389 9.71 7.86 -7.99
C ILE A 389 8.24 7.79 -8.37
N LEU A 390 7.58 6.72 -7.93
CA LEU A 390 6.17 6.48 -8.10
C LEU A 390 5.45 6.63 -6.76
N GLU A 391 4.36 7.35 -6.75
CA GLU A 391 3.45 7.43 -5.59
C GLU A 391 2.12 6.81 -6.01
N THR A 392 1.75 5.70 -5.39
CA THR A 392 0.47 5.01 -5.62
C THR A 392 0.06 4.23 -4.39
N MET A 393 -1.24 4.19 -4.10
CA MET A 393 -1.81 3.50 -2.94
C MET A 393 -1.13 3.89 -1.60
N GLY A 394 -0.69 5.15 -1.48
CA GLY A 394 0.04 5.66 -0.31
C GLY A 394 1.47 5.13 -0.17
N MET A 395 2.02 4.47 -1.19
CA MET A 395 3.38 3.92 -1.21
C MET A 395 4.26 4.74 -2.15
N ARG A 396 5.54 4.88 -1.79
CA ARG A 396 6.58 5.51 -2.59
C ARG A 396 7.57 4.45 -3.07
N ILE A 397 7.57 4.19 -4.37
CA ILE A 397 8.42 3.20 -5.02
C ILE A 397 9.46 3.93 -5.86
N LEU A 398 10.72 3.79 -5.49
CA LEU A 398 11.85 4.34 -6.25
C LEU A 398 12.25 3.33 -7.34
N ILE A 399 12.43 3.80 -8.58
CA ILE A 399 13.08 3.00 -9.63
C ILE A 399 14.44 3.60 -9.90
N ASP A 400 15.47 2.84 -9.59
CA ASP A 400 16.89 3.16 -9.57
C ASP A 400 17.27 4.25 -8.53
N ALA A 401 18.34 4.00 -7.80
CA ALA A 401 18.96 4.94 -6.88
C ALA A 401 20.26 5.46 -7.49
N SER A 402 20.15 6.50 -8.30
CA SER A 402 21.31 7.09 -8.99
C SER A 402 22.29 7.73 -7.99
N PRO A 403 23.56 7.97 -8.36
CA PRO A 403 24.50 8.67 -7.49
C PRO A 403 24.09 10.10 -7.12
N ASP A 404 23.10 10.64 -7.82
CA ASP A 404 22.50 11.94 -7.55
C ASP A 404 21.28 11.87 -6.61
N PHE A 405 20.94 10.67 -6.09
CA PHE A 405 19.70 10.45 -5.33
C PHE A 405 19.53 11.42 -4.16
N ARG A 406 20.61 11.76 -3.46
CA ARG A 406 20.55 12.73 -2.36
C ARG A 406 20.06 14.11 -2.85
N GLU A 407 20.59 14.62 -3.96
CA GLU A 407 20.16 15.88 -4.54
C GLU A 407 18.73 15.81 -5.05
N GLN A 408 18.40 14.73 -5.76
CA GLN A 408 17.07 14.43 -6.27
C GLN A 408 16.03 14.39 -5.14
N ALA A 409 16.32 13.67 -4.05
CA ALA A 409 15.44 13.55 -2.90
C ALA A 409 15.22 14.88 -2.18
N MET A 410 16.27 15.71 -2.04
CA MET A 410 16.16 17.02 -1.42
C MET A 410 15.34 17.99 -2.27
N ARG A 411 15.53 17.98 -3.60
CA ARG A 411 14.79 18.84 -4.53
C ARG A 411 13.28 18.52 -4.51
N GLU A 412 12.92 17.23 -4.52
CA GLU A 412 11.52 16.78 -4.56
C GLU A 412 10.89 16.60 -3.17
N GLY A 413 11.65 16.88 -2.10
CA GLY A 413 11.14 16.72 -0.73
C GLY A 413 10.79 15.28 -0.39
N ILE A 414 11.56 14.29 -0.90
CA ILE A 414 11.35 12.88 -0.60
C ILE A 414 11.79 12.61 0.83
N GLU A 415 10.85 12.23 1.68
CA GLU A 415 11.09 11.99 3.10
C GLU A 415 11.09 10.50 3.47
N ASP A 416 10.65 9.62 2.56
CA ASP A 416 10.63 8.18 2.73
C ASP A 416 10.55 7.42 1.40
N VAL A 417 11.01 6.15 1.41
CA VAL A 417 10.92 5.21 0.28
C VAL A 417 10.44 3.87 0.84
N ASP A 418 9.37 3.32 0.26
CA ASP A 418 8.75 2.07 0.72
C ASP A 418 9.31 0.84 0.03
N ALA A 419 9.80 0.99 -1.19
CA ALA A 419 10.47 -0.07 -1.96
C ALA A 419 11.38 0.54 -3.03
N VAL A 420 12.36 -0.25 -3.44
CA VAL A 420 13.26 0.09 -4.56
C VAL A 420 13.17 -1.02 -5.61
N LEU A 421 12.99 -0.62 -6.87
CA LEU A 421 13.12 -1.49 -8.03
C LEU A 421 14.43 -1.11 -8.74
N ILE A 422 15.32 -2.06 -8.96
CA ILE A 422 16.57 -1.82 -9.68
C ILE A 422 16.47 -2.41 -11.08
N THR A 423 16.72 -1.58 -12.09
CA THR A 423 16.72 -2.00 -13.49
C THR A 423 17.95 -2.84 -13.82
N HIS A 424 19.13 -2.38 -13.42
CA HIS A 424 20.39 -3.07 -13.61
C HIS A 424 21.50 -2.48 -12.70
N SER A 425 22.67 -3.12 -12.68
CA SER A 425 23.75 -2.84 -11.73
C SER A 425 24.77 -1.77 -12.17
N HIS A 426 24.52 -0.98 -13.23
CA HIS A 426 25.42 0.11 -13.57
C HIS A 426 25.41 1.20 -12.50
N TYR A 427 26.56 1.89 -12.33
CA TYR A 427 26.75 2.85 -11.24
C TYR A 427 25.73 4.00 -11.24
N ASP A 428 25.36 4.48 -12.40
CA ASP A 428 24.37 5.56 -12.57
C ASP A 428 22.95 5.17 -12.14
N HIS A 429 22.68 3.87 -11.92
CA HIS A 429 21.40 3.34 -11.43
C HIS A 429 21.44 2.85 -9.98
N VAL A 430 22.64 2.57 -9.43
CA VAL A 430 22.79 1.99 -8.09
C VAL A 430 23.73 2.77 -7.17
N GLY A 431 24.43 3.81 -7.69
CA GLY A 431 25.46 4.52 -6.93
C GLY A 431 24.95 5.32 -5.72
N GLY A 432 23.64 5.60 -5.66
CA GLY A 432 22.98 6.32 -4.55
C GLY A 432 22.28 5.40 -3.53
N ILE A 433 22.45 4.09 -3.61
CA ILE A 433 21.79 3.15 -2.67
C ILE A 433 22.17 3.47 -1.21
N ASP A 434 23.41 3.90 -0.94
CA ASP A 434 23.83 4.27 0.42
C ASP A 434 23.10 5.52 0.95
N ASP A 435 22.65 6.41 0.07
CA ASP A 435 21.86 7.59 0.43
C ASP A 435 20.42 7.27 0.88
N LEU A 436 19.97 6.02 0.74
CA LEU A 436 18.73 5.51 1.33
C LEU A 436 18.85 5.28 2.85
N ARG A 437 20.05 5.35 3.41
CA ARG A 437 20.35 5.14 4.84
C ARG A 437 19.41 5.89 5.81
N PRO A 438 19.05 7.17 5.59
CA PRO A 438 18.13 7.88 6.47
C PRO A 438 16.73 7.26 6.53
N PHE A 439 16.33 6.53 5.50
CA PHE A 439 15.01 5.89 5.40
C PHE A 439 14.98 4.46 5.97
N CYS A 440 16.16 3.88 6.27
CA CYS A 440 16.29 2.53 6.82
C CYS A 440 16.14 2.41 8.33
N GLY A 441 16.07 3.51 9.08
CA GLY A 441 16.20 3.58 10.55
C GLY A 441 15.54 2.45 11.36
N GLN A 442 14.25 2.18 11.11
CA GLN A 442 13.49 1.14 11.80
C GLN A 442 12.94 0.06 10.88
N LYS A 443 13.09 0.22 9.59
CA LYS A 443 12.60 -0.72 8.57
C LYS A 443 13.75 -1.17 7.69
N HIS A 444 13.65 -2.38 7.20
CA HIS A 444 14.38 -2.78 6.02
C HIS A 444 13.62 -2.28 4.80
N ILE A 445 14.31 -1.72 3.83
CA ILE A 445 13.68 -1.32 2.56
C ILE A 445 13.70 -2.53 1.62
N PRO A 446 12.54 -3.02 1.18
CA PRO A 446 12.46 -4.05 0.15
C PRO A 446 13.13 -3.58 -1.14
N MET A 447 14.05 -4.37 -1.67
CA MET A 447 14.74 -4.09 -2.92
C MET A 447 14.52 -5.27 -3.88
N PHE A 448 13.83 -4.99 -4.99
CA PHE A 448 13.48 -5.98 -5.99
C PHE A 448 14.47 -5.90 -7.14
N VAL A 449 15.15 -6.99 -7.40
CA VAL A 449 16.30 -7.03 -8.32
C VAL A 449 16.27 -8.29 -9.17
N ARG A 450 16.97 -8.25 -10.29
CA ARG A 450 17.34 -9.42 -11.06
C ARG A 450 18.49 -10.17 -10.36
N GLU A 451 18.66 -11.46 -10.59
CA GLU A 451 19.65 -12.32 -9.92
C GLU A 451 21.11 -11.81 -10.09
N ASP A 452 21.48 -11.39 -11.30
CA ASP A 452 22.81 -10.85 -11.55
C ASP A 452 23.04 -9.50 -10.84
N VAL A 453 22.00 -8.70 -10.66
CA VAL A 453 22.05 -7.44 -9.91
C VAL A 453 22.20 -7.71 -8.41
N ASP A 454 21.50 -8.69 -7.86
CA ASP A 454 21.64 -9.10 -6.45
C ASP A 454 23.10 -9.49 -6.15
N HIS A 455 23.67 -10.34 -6.99
CA HIS A 455 25.06 -10.75 -6.86
C HIS A 455 26.05 -9.56 -6.92
N ASP A 456 25.85 -8.65 -7.88
CA ASP A 456 26.68 -7.46 -8.03
C ASP A 456 26.58 -6.51 -6.84
N LEU A 457 25.37 -6.30 -6.28
CA LEU A 457 25.17 -5.44 -5.12
C LEU A 457 25.78 -6.03 -3.85
N HIS A 458 25.65 -7.33 -3.62
CA HIS A 458 26.31 -8.01 -2.51
C HIS A 458 27.85 -7.87 -2.55
N ALA A 459 28.43 -7.81 -3.75
CA ALA A 459 29.87 -7.59 -3.92
C ALA A 459 30.30 -6.13 -3.74
N ARG A 460 29.45 -5.14 -4.10
CA ARG A 460 29.82 -3.71 -4.10
C ARG A 460 29.54 -3.01 -2.78
N ILE A 461 28.44 -3.38 -2.11
CA ILE A 461 28.00 -2.80 -0.84
C ILE A 461 27.83 -3.88 0.23
N ASP A 462 28.83 -4.78 0.31
CA ASP A 462 28.84 -5.96 1.19
C ASP A 462 28.55 -5.63 2.65
N TYR A 463 28.99 -4.45 3.13
CA TYR A 463 28.73 -3.96 4.48
C TYR A 463 27.23 -3.84 4.82
N CYS A 464 26.35 -3.67 3.83
CA CYS A 464 24.91 -3.65 4.02
C CYS A 464 24.33 -5.03 4.37
N PHE A 465 25.08 -6.11 4.08
CA PHE A 465 24.63 -7.50 4.20
C PHE A 465 25.37 -8.30 5.29
N TYR A 466 26.31 -7.70 6.02
CA TYR A 466 27.00 -8.36 7.11
C TYR A 466 26.03 -8.80 8.22
N SER A 467 26.29 -9.96 8.83
CA SER A 467 25.52 -10.49 9.96
C SER A 467 25.62 -9.60 11.21
N LYS A 468 26.75 -8.91 11.37
CA LYS A 468 26.97 -7.91 12.43
C LYS A 468 27.15 -6.54 11.78
N LYS A 469 26.08 -5.77 11.74
CA LYS A 469 26.08 -4.40 11.21
C LYS A 469 26.42 -3.41 12.34
N TYR A 470 27.20 -2.37 12.03
CA TYR A 470 27.36 -1.23 12.94
C TYR A 470 26.15 -0.28 12.82
N PRO A 471 25.84 0.53 13.85
CA PRO A 471 24.72 1.46 13.83
C PRO A 471 24.80 2.42 12.63
N GLY A 472 23.67 2.62 11.94
CA GLY A 472 23.55 3.54 10.81
C GLY A 472 23.89 2.96 9.43
N VAL A 473 24.19 1.66 9.31
CA VAL A 473 24.29 0.99 8.00
C VAL A 473 22.89 0.85 7.38
N PRO A 474 22.73 1.10 6.07
CA PRO A 474 21.47 0.83 5.39
C PRO A 474 21.05 -0.63 5.53
N THR A 475 19.75 -0.87 5.61
CA THR A 475 19.20 -2.22 5.76
C THR A 475 18.19 -2.47 4.66
N PHE A 476 18.46 -3.50 3.86
CA PHE A 476 17.63 -3.91 2.73
C PHE A 476 17.18 -5.35 2.90
N ASP A 477 15.94 -5.62 2.45
CA ASP A 477 15.45 -6.98 2.20
C ASP A 477 15.53 -7.22 0.70
N MET A 478 16.43 -8.08 0.28
CA MET A 478 16.67 -8.36 -1.13
C MET A 478 15.68 -9.41 -1.64
N PHE A 479 14.98 -9.09 -2.72
CA PHE A 479 14.05 -9.97 -3.40
C PHE A 479 14.51 -10.19 -4.84
N VAL A 480 15.06 -11.36 -5.14
CA VAL A 480 15.36 -11.76 -6.50
C VAL A 480 14.05 -12.12 -7.20
N ILE A 481 13.72 -11.34 -8.23
CA ILE A 481 12.46 -11.50 -8.98
C ILE A 481 12.72 -12.15 -10.35
N PRO A 482 11.90 -13.13 -10.76
CA PRO A 482 11.91 -13.64 -12.13
C PRO A 482 11.22 -12.65 -13.07
N ASN A 483 11.35 -12.85 -14.38
CA ASN A 483 10.64 -12.07 -15.40
C ASN A 483 9.13 -12.44 -15.45
N GLN A 484 8.45 -12.32 -14.30
CA GLN A 484 7.03 -12.61 -14.12
C GLN A 484 6.40 -11.54 -13.21
N PRO A 485 5.10 -11.23 -13.38
CA PRO A 485 4.42 -10.30 -12.49
C PRO A 485 4.51 -10.75 -11.03
N PHE A 486 4.80 -9.79 -10.15
CA PHE A 486 4.76 -9.98 -8.70
C PHE A 486 3.95 -8.87 -8.04
N TYR A 487 3.66 -9.02 -6.74
CA TYR A 487 2.88 -8.06 -5.98
C TYR A 487 3.68 -7.52 -4.80
N PHE A 488 3.69 -6.20 -4.68
CA PHE A 488 4.18 -5.52 -3.49
C PHE A 488 3.03 -4.73 -2.84
N LYS A 489 2.60 -5.14 -1.66
CA LYS A 489 1.49 -4.52 -0.90
C LYS A 489 0.24 -4.22 -1.75
N GLY A 490 -0.08 -5.17 -2.63
CA GLY A 490 -1.24 -5.10 -3.54
C GLY A 490 -1.01 -4.34 -4.84
N ILE A 491 0.15 -3.73 -5.04
CA ILE A 491 0.56 -3.14 -6.32
C ILE A 491 1.13 -4.25 -7.19
N LYS A 492 0.53 -4.48 -8.36
CA LYS A 492 1.05 -5.42 -9.35
C LYS A 492 2.19 -4.76 -10.11
N ILE A 493 3.36 -5.38 -10.06
CA ILE A 493 4.56 -4.93 -10.76
C ILE A 493 4.94 -6.00 -11.77
N MET A 494 5.15 -5.61 -13.02
CA MET A 494 5.51 -6.50 -14.11
C MET A 494 6.89 -6.12 -14.64
N PRO A 495 7.91 -6.96 -14.43
CA PRO A 495 9.20 -6.80 -15.11
C PRO A 495 9.04 -6.95 -16.62
N VAL A 496 9.79 -6.14 -17.34
CA VAL A 496 9.90 -6.16 -18.80
C VAL A 496 11.38 -6.33 -19.13
N GLU A 497 11.76 -7.50 -19.62
CA GLU A 497 13.15 -7.77 -19.94
C GLU A 497 13.54 -7.11 -21.27
N VAL A 498 14.55 -6.24 -21.24
CA VAL A 498 15.09 -5.56 -22.41
C VAL A 498 16.59 -5.76 -22.51
N LEU A 499 17.16 -5.52 -23.67
CA LEU A 499 18.60 -5.70 -23.89
C LEU A 499 19.32 -4.36 -23.91
N HIS A 500 20.27 -4.19 -23.00
CA HIS A 500 21.25 -3.11 -22.97
C HIS A 500 22.53 -3.57 -23.68
N GLY A 501 22.67 -3.27 -24.96
CA GLY A 501 23.59 -3.97 -25.83
C GLY A 501 23.20 -5.46 -25.92
N THR A 502 24.01 -6.34 -25.32
CA THR A 502 23.72 -7.77 -25.20
C THR A 502 23.29 -8.20 -23.79
N LYS A 503 23.38 -7.29 -22.81
CA LYS A 503 23.05 -7.59 -21.40
C LYS A 503 21.54 -7.47 -21.20
N PRO A 504 20.85 -8.52 -20.69
CA PRO A 504 19.46 -8.39 -20.29
C PRO A 504 19.34 -7.55 -19.01
N ILE A 505 18.40 -6.64 -18.99
CA ILE A 505 18.07 -5.76 -17.86
C ILE A 505 16.56 -5.67 -17.71
N TYR A 506 16.05 -5.13 -16.61
CA TYR A 506 14.62 -4.93 -16.39
C TYR A 506 14.20 -3.49 -16.60
N GLY A 507 13.11 -3.28 -17.36
CA GLY A 507 12.17 -2.19 -17.15
C GLY A 507 11.01 -2.66 -16.29
N TYR A 508 10.08 -1.77 -15.95
CA TYR A 508 8.96 -2.09 -15.09
C TYR A 508 7.66 -1.49 -15.63
N ARG A 509 6.60 -2.32 -15.63
CA ARG A 509 5.23 -1.87 -15.86
C ARG A 509 4.42 -1.96 -14.56
N ILE A 510 3.70 -0.89 -14.23
CA ILE A 510 2.78 -0.80 -13.10
C ILE A 510 1.48 -0.19 -13.62
N GLY A 511 0.38 -0.97 -13.61
CA GLY A 511 -0.88 -0.55 -14.22
C GLY A 511 -0.72 -0.16 -15.70
N ASN A 512 -1.12 1.05 -16.04
CA ASN A 512 -1.03 1.62 -17.39
C ASN A 512 0.24 2.48 -17.59
N PHE A 513 1.19 2.42 -16.68
CA PHE A 513 2.48 3.09 -16.76
C PHE A 513 3.62 2.09 -16.99
N ALA A 514 4.60 2.46 -17.81
CA ALA A 514 5.86 1.73 -17.93
C ALA A 514 7.08 2.66 -17.97
N TYR A 515 8.15 2.20 -17.33
CA TYR A 515 9.48 2.83 -17.33
C TYR A 515 10.51 1.87 -17.92
N ILE A 516 11.08 2.25 -19.04
CA ILE A 516 12.09 1.49 -19.78
C ILE A 516 13.31 2.40 -19.96
N THR A 517 14.39 2.12 -19.26
CA THR A 517 15.67 2.82 -19.41
C THR A 517 16.71 1.88 -20.02
N ASP A 518 17.76 2.44 -20.60
CA ASP A 518 18.97 1.74 -21.09
C ASP A 518 18.72 0.63 -22.13
N ALA A 519 17.53 0.57 -22.73
CA ALA A 519 17.23 -0.41 -23.76
C ALA A 519 17.92 -0.06 -25.08
N LYS A 520 18.51 -1.07 -25.74
CA LYS A 520 18.84 -1.06 -27.18
C LYS A 520 17.85 -1.88 -27.97
N HIS A 521 17.32 -2.94 -27.38
CA HIS A 521 16.37 -3.82 -28.04
C HIS A 521 15.32 -4.31 -27.02
N ILE A 522 14.07 -4.35 -27.45
CA ILE A 522 12.95 -4.93 -26.69
C ILE A 522 12.47 -6.15 -27.46
N PRO A 523 12.60 -7.38 -26.91
CA PRO A 523 12.08 -8.59 -27.56
C PRO A 523 10.59 -8.53 -27.83
N GLU A 524 10.11 -9.23 -28.86
CA GLU A 524 8.69 -9.20 -29.26
C GLU A 524 7.75 -9.63 -28.12
N GLU A 525 8.09 -10.71 -27.42
CA GLU A 525 7.32 -11.19 -26.27
C GLU A 525 7.26 -10.18 -25.12
N GLU A 526 8.26 -9.31 -25.01
CA GLU A 526 8.31 -8.25 -23.99
C GLU A 526 7.55 -7.00 -24.44
N LEU A 527 7.53 -6.71 -25.75
CA LEU A 527 6.69 -5.65 -26.32
C LEU A 527 5.19 -5.92 -26.07
N GLU A 528 4.76 -7.19 -26.05
CA GLU A 528 3.39 -7.56 -25.72
C GLU A 528 2.96 -7.09 -24.33
N LYS A 529 3.90 -7.04 -23.38
CA LYS A 529 3.66 -6.52 -22.02
C LYS A 529 3.45 -5.00 -21.99
N LEU A 530 3.80 -4.28 -23.05
CA LEU A 530 3.75 -2.81 -23.14
C LEU A 530 2.56 -2.27 -23.94
N TYR A 531 1.67 -3.11 -24.46
CA TYR A 531 0.45 -2.61 -25.09
C TYR A 531 -0.56 -2.09 -24.05
N GLY A 532 -1.35 -1.09 -24.48
CA GLY A 532 -2.41 -0.50 -23.65
C GLY A 532 -1.89 0.41 -22.53
N LEU A 533 -0.72 1.02 -22.71
CA LEU A 533 -0.20 2.01 -21.77
C LEU A 533 -0.85 3.38 -21.99
N ASP A 534 -1.17 4.05 -20.89
CA ASP A 534 -1.46 5.48 -20.91
C ASP A 534 -0.17 6.28 -21.02
N VAL A 535 0.84 5.92 -20.23
CA VAL A 535 2.12 6.63 -20.23
C VAL A 535 3.29 5.66 -20.32
N LEU A 536 4.22 5.96 -21.23
CA LEU A 536 5.50 5.28 -21.39
C LEU A 536 6.65 6.25 -21.17
N ILE A 537 7.57 5.96 -20.26
CA ILE A 537 8.90 6.58 -20.24
C ILE A 537 9.88 5.60 -20.92
N LEU A 538 10.56 6.07 -21.98
CA LEU A 538 11.46 5.25 -22.80
C LEU A 538 12.81 5.95 -22.97
N ASN A 539 13.92 5.23 -22.87
CA ASN A 539 15.24 5.82 -23.10
C ASN A 539 15.42 6.29 -24.56
N CYS A 540 16.16 7.37 -24.70
CA CYS A 540 16.59 7.92 -25.98
C CYS A 540 17.90 8.67 -25.78
N LEU A 541 19.03 8.02 -26.07
CA LEU A 541 20.32 8.59 -25.74
C LEU A 541 20.63 9.87 -26.54
N ARG A 542 20.48 9.79 -27.87
CA ARG A 542 20.81 10.83 -28.87
C ARG A 542 20.18 10.54 -30.25
N GLU A 543 20.38 11.45 -31.21
CA GLU A 543 19.89 11.21 -32.58
C GLU A 543 20.70 10.14 -33.35
N ARG A 544 22.03 10.10 -33.13
CA ARG A 544 22.92 9.14 -33.79
C ARG A 544 22.84 7.77 -33.12
N ASP A 545 23.10 6.74 -33.90
CA ASP A 545 23.08 5.36 -33.41
C ASP A 545 24.07 5.11 -32.25
N HIS A 546 23.72 4.19 -31.39
CA HIS A 546 24.53 3.72 -30.26
C HIS A 546 24.37 2.22 -30.09
N PHE A 547 25.46 1.52 -29.73
CA PHE A 547 25.45 0.07 -29.64
C PHE A 547 24.62 -0.50 -28.48
N ALA A 548 24.40 0.28 -27.43
CA ALA A 548 23.75 -0.17 -26.20
C ALA A 548 22.43 0.56 -25.85
N HIS A 549 22.12 1.67 -26.51
CA HIS A 549 20.91 2.46 -26.22
C HIS A 549 20.14 2.76 -27.51
N LEU A 550 18.83 2.96 -27.36
CA LEU A 550 17.97 3.47 -28.43
C LEU A 550 18.42 4.89 -28.83
N ASN A 551 18.45 5.14 -30.14
CA ASN A 551 18.50 6.48 -30.68
C ASN A 551 17.08 7.08 -30.83
N LEU A 552 16.99 8.33 -31.26
CA LEU A 552 15.69 9.01 -31.39
C LEU A 552 14.74 8.31 -32.37
N SER A 553 15.24 7.87 -33.52
CA SER A 553 14.44 7.19 -34.55
C SER A 553 13.88 5.86 -34.05
N GLU A 554 14.73 5.05 -33.43
CA GLU A 554 14.35 3.74 -32.86
C GLU A 554 13.33 3.90 -31.72
N ALA A 555 13.50 4.89 -30.84
CA ALA A 555 12.57 5.17 -29.76
C ALA A 555 11.18 5.61 -30.30
N LEU A 556 11.15 6.48 -31.30
CA LEU A 556 9.91 6.92 -31.94
C LEU A 556 9.18 5.78 -32.69
N GLU A 557 9.92 4.84 -33.30
CA GLU A 557 9.36 3.66 -33.93
C GLU A 557 8.63 2.76 -32.93
N ILE A 558 9.27 2.49 -31.77
CA ILE A 558 8.65 1.73 -30.67
C ILE A 558 7.41 2.45 -30.14
N ILE A 559 7.47 3.76 -29.92
CA ILE A 559 6.31 4.55 -29.46
C ILE A 559 5.17 4.52 -30.48
N ALA A 560 5.46 4.65 -31.78
CA ALA A 560 4.47 4.58 -32.84
C ALA A 560 3.79 3.19 -32.92
N ARG A 561 4.51 2.14 -32.57
CA ARG A 561 4.00 0.77 -32.50
C ARG A 561 3.11 0.55 -31.27
N LEU A 562 3.56 0.95 -30.08
CA LEU A 562 2.85 0.75 -28.81
C LEU A 562 1.65 1.69 -28.63
N LYS A 563 1.70 2.88 -29.25
CA LYS A 563 0.66 3.91 -29.22
C LYS A 563 0.19 4.30 -27.80
N PRO A 564 1.11 4.61 -26.86
CA PRO A 564 0.69 5.14 -25.58
C PRO A 564 -0.04 6.47 -25.75
N ARG A 565 -0.93 6.83 -24.82
CA ARG A 565 -1.60 8.15 -24.83
C ARG A 565 -0.57 9.28 -24.76
N GLN A 566 0.47 9.10 -23.92
CA GLN A 566 1.60 10.01 -23.77
C GLN A 566 2.91 9.20 -23.66
N ALA A 567 3.97 9.68 -24.29
CA ALA A 567 5.32 9.14 -24.09
C ALA A 567 6.28 10.24 -23.63
N TYR A 568 7.21 9.87 -22.76
CA TYR A 568 8.33 10.71 -22.37
C TYR A 568 9.64 10.02 -22.70
N LEU A 569 10.56 10.76 -23.34
CA LEU A 569 11.90 10.28 -23.63
C LEU A 569 12.83 10.65 -22.48
N THR A 570 13.72 9.74 -22.10
CA THR A 570 14.65 9.91 -20.97
C THR A 570 16.05 9.36 -21.29
N HIS A 571 16.96 9.44 -20.32
CA HIS A 571 18.34 8.94 -20.40
C HIS A 571 19.17 9.64 -21.50
N PHE A 572 19.06 10.97 -21.55
CA PHE A 572 19.69 11.77 -22.58
C PHE A 572 21.18 12.05 -22.34
N CYS A 573 21.99 12.04 -23.40
CA CYS A 573 23.29 12.71 -23.39
C CYS A 573 23.20 14.09 -24.06
N HIS A 574 24.23 14.91 -23.91
CA HIS A 574 24.27 16.29 -24.41
C HIS A 574 24.13 16.40 -25.96
N GLU A 575 24.44 15.32 -26.70
CA GLU A 575 24.32 15.27 -28.16
C GLU A 575 22.86 15.26 -28.66
N ILE A 576 21.87 15.02 -27.80
CA ILE A 576 20.45 15.13 -28.15
C ILE A 576 20.03 16.57 -28.44
N GLY A 577 20.78 17.55 -27.96
CA GLY A 577 20.49 18.98 -28.09
C GLY A 577 19.63 19.54 -26.95
N ARG A 578 19.26 20.82 -27.08
CA ARG A 578 18.46 21.56 -26.09
C ARG A 578 17.01 21.08 -26.08
N TYR A 579 16.38 21.15 -24.91
CA TYR A 579 15.00 20.72 -24.65
C TYR A 579 14.01 21.27 -25.68
N GLU A 580 13.98 22.59 -25.90
CA GLU A 580 13.02 23.22 -26.81
C GLU A 580 13.21 22.79 -28.27
N ILE A 581 14.46 22.60 -28.70
CA ILE A 581 14.78 22.14 -30.04
C ILE A 581 14.32 20.69 -30.23
N LEU A 582 14.63 19.82 -29.27
CA LEU A 582 14.17 18.44 -29.31
C LEU A 582 12.66 18.36 -29.31
N LYS A 583 11.98 19.08 -28.38
CA LYS A 583 10.52 19.10 -28.29
C LYS A 583 9.84 19.50 -29.60
N SER A 584 10.40 20.47 -30.33
CA SER A 584 9.83 20.91 -31.61
C SER A 584 9.86 19.86 -32.72
N LYS A 585 10.70 18.83 -32.60
CA LYS A 585 10.84 17.73 -33.55
C LYS A 585 9.96 16.53 -33.25
N LEU A 586 9.34 16.47 -32.04
CA LEU A 586 8.64 15.30 -31.55
C LEU A 586 7.15 15.32 -31.93
N PRO A 587 6.51 14.13 -32.09
CA PRO A 587 5.05 14.02 -32.24
C PRO A 587 4.32 14.64 -31.04
N ALA A 588 3.05 15.01 -31.24
CA ALA A 588 2.25 15.72 -30.23
C ALA A 588 2.11 14.97 -28.90
N ASN A 589 2.10 13.64 -28.94
CA ASN A 589 2.02 12.77 -27.77
C ASN A 589 3.40 12.32 -27.24
N VAL A 590 4.49 12.95 -27.68
CA VAL A 590 5.86 12.63 -27.21
C VAL A 590 6.52 13.90 -26.71
N ALA A 591 7.13 13.84 -25.54
CA ALA A 591 7.87 14.96 -24.97
C ALA A 591 9.20 14.49 -24.36
N PRO A 592 10.23 15.36 -24.30
CA PRO A 592 11.41 15.03 -23.51
C PRO A 592 11.05 15.08 -22.02
N ALA A 593 11.48 14.10 -21.23
CA ALA A 593 11.46 14.22 -19.79
C ALA A 593 12.48 15.26 -19.34
N TYR A 594 12.28 15.81 -18.15
CA TYR A 594 13.23 16.69 -17.46
C TYR A 594 13.12 16.47 -15.95
N ASP A 595 14.15 16.87 -15.24
CA ASP A 595 14.23 16.67 -13.79
C ASP A 595 13.17 17.50 -13.06
N GLY A 596 12.36 16.84 -12.22
CA GLY A 596 11.20 17.44 -11.54
C GLY A 596 9.89 17.37 -12.35
N LEU A 597 9.89 16.80 -13.55
CA LEU A 597 8.64 16.52 -14.28
C LEU A 597 7.76 15.59 -13.46
N SER A 598 6.54 16.02 -13.14
CA SER A 598 5.57 15.21 -12.40
C SER A 598 4.23 15.18 -13.14
N PHE A 599 3.60 14.01 -13.18
CA PHE A 599 2.30 13.79 -13.81
C PHE A 599 1.56 12.63 -13.16
N LEU A 600 0.25 12.60 -13.37
CA LEU A 600 -0.64 11.51 -12.93
C LEU A 600 -0.93 10.59 -14.11
N VAL A 601 -0.87 9.28 -13.88
CA VAL A 601 -1.35 8.22 -14.76
C VAL A 601 -2.65 7.70 -14.16
N GLU A 602 -3.74 7.83 -14.88
CA GLU A 602 -5.08 7.44 -14.45
C GLU A 602 -5.36 5.95 -14.68
#